data_9ad39b026a908c9ef5da9e9dc41986bd
#
_entry.id   9ad39b026a908c9ef5da9e9dc41986bd
#
_cell.length_a   1.000
_cell.length_b   1.000
_cell.length_c   1.000
_cell.angle_alpha   90.00
_cell.angle_beta   90.00
_cell.angle_gamma   90.00
#
_symmetry.space_group_name_H-M   'P 1'
#
loop_
_entity.id
_entity.type
_entity.pdbx_description
1 polymer ?
#
loop_
_entity_poly.entity_id
_entity_poly.type
_entity_poly.pdbx_seq_one_letter_code
_entity_poly.pdbx_strand_id
1 'polypeptide(L)'
;AAITAAAMISTITPTMIFAQEQEEKSENSSQTSDEYSFYETKSGLSVTVSNNEKEDLPTVAVLATGGTIAGSGTAGKATNYTAGQLDVGTLVDSAAGVTDIANVRGIQVCNVGSDDITDENWITLANTINELAQDENIDGFVITHGTDTLDESSYFLNLTVKTDKPVVMTGAMRPSTATSADGPMNLYQSIALAANEQAKGKGVMVVFSDGIYGGRDVQKISTCQTDAFDSKDFGGMGYMVDGVPYFYNDSVKCHTTETEFDVSSLKELP
;
A
#
# COMPACT_ATOMS: atom_id res chain seq x y z
N ALA A 1 -25.35 6.53 66.10
CA ALA A 1 -25.75 7.28 64.91
C ALA A 1 -25.11 6.61 63.66
N ALA A 2 -25.89 5.84 62.92
CA ALA A 2 -25.47 5.20 61.67
C ALA A 2 -25.91 6.10 60.51
N ILE A 3 -24.95 6.47 59.67
CA ILE A 3 -25.22 7.21 58.44
C ILE A 3 -25.26 6.18 57.31
N THR A 4 -26.44 6.00 56.72
CA THR A 4 -26.69 5.14 55.55
C THR A 4 -26.45 5.98 54.30
N ALA A 5 -25.40 5.69 53.54
CA ALA A 5 -25.17 6.27 52.22
C ALA A 5 -25.92 5.42 51.17
N ALA A 6 -26.93 6.01 50.52
CA ALA A 6 -27.62 5.40 49.39
C ALA A 6 -26.83 5.69 48.11
N ALA A 7 -26.28 4.64 47.49
CA ALA A 7 -25.69 4.71 46.15
C ALA A 7 -26.81 4.69 45.11
N MET A 8 -26.98 5.79 44.37
CA MET A 8 -27.80 5.79 43.14
C MET A 8 -27.01 5.13 41.99
N ILE A 9 -27.42 3.94 41.62
CA ILE A 9 -26.96 3.29 40.38
C ILE A 9 -27.82 3.84 39.24
N SER A 10 -27.23 4.69 38.42
CA SER A 10 -27.81 5.12 37.16
C SER A 10 -27.67 4.00 36.14
N THR A 11 -28.77 3.34 35.81
CA THR A 11 -28.83 2.37 34.73
C THR A 11 -28.90 3.14 33.38
N ILE A 12 -27.78 3.28 32.71
CA ILE A 12 -27.75 3.74 31.30
C ILE A 12 -28.24 2.57 30.46
N THR A 13 -29.36 2.75 29.75
CA THR A 13 -29.95 1.73 28.90
C THR A 13 -29.12 1.55 27.64
N PRO A 14 -28.93 0.32 27.12
CA PRO A 14 -28.12 0.03 25.91
C PRO A 14 -28.56 0.78 24.64
N THR A 15 -29.80 1.26 24.62
CA THR A 15 -30.38 1.98 23.48
C THR A 15 -29.77 3.38 23.25
N MET A 16 -29.26 4.04 24.28
CA MET A 16 -28.62 5.34 24.13
C MET A 16 -27.20 5.24 23.57
N ILE A 17 -26.47 4.15 23.85
CA ILE A 17 -25.11 3.94 23.33
C ILE A 17 -25.16 3.69 21.83
N PHE A 18 -26.14 2.89 21.36
CA PHE A 18 -26.31 2.62 19.93
C PHE A 18 -26.74 3.86 19.12
N ALA A 19 -27.52 4.75 19.72
CA ALA A 19 -27.93 6.00 19.04
C ALA A 19 -26.76 7.00 18.91
N GLN A 20 -25.89 7.09 19.93
CA GLN A 20 -24.68 7.92 19.86
C GLN A 20 -23.65 7.39 18.86
N GLU A 21 -23.42 6.08 18.80
CA GLU A 21 -22.54 5.48 17.80
C GLU A 21 -23.08 5.63 16.35
N GLN A 22 -24.39 5.68 16.16
CA GLN A 22 -24.97 5.92 14.83
C GLN A 22 -24.95 7.41 14.45
N GLU A 23 -25.10 8.33 15.40
CA GLU A 23 -24.95 9.77 15.15
C GLU A 23 -23.48 10.13 14.87
N GLU A 24 -22.51 9.59 15.62
CA GLU A 24 -21.08 9.79 15.34
C GLU A 24 -20.66 9.20 13.98
N LYS A 25 -21.21 8.03 13.57
CA LYS A 25 -20.97 7.47 12.23
C LYS A 25 -21.64 8.27 11.13
N SER A 26 -22.79 8.91 11.37
CA SER A 26 -23.46 9.75 10.37
C SER A 26 -22.79 11.12 10.23
N GLU A 27 -22.27 11.69 11.32
CA GLU A 27 -21.50 12.93 11.27
C GLU A 27 -20.13 12.72 10.61
N ASN A 28 -19.46 11.57 10.85
CA ASN A 28 -18.18 11.25 10.22
C ASN A 28 -18.33 10.94 8.71
N SER A 29 -19.48 10.41 8.27
CA SER A 29 -19.75 10.18 6.83
C SER A 29 -20.09 11.45 6.05
N SER A 30 -20.51 12.54 6.72
CA SER A 30 -20.76 13.83 6.08
C SER A 30 -19.53 14.75 6.03
N GLN A 31 -18.52 14.54 6.87
CA GLN A 31 -17.25 15.28 6.83
C GLN A 31 -16.29 14.76 5.76
N THR A 32 -16.39 13.48 5.37
CA THR A 32 -15.46 12.88 4.38
C THR A 32 -15.66 13.37 2.95
N SER A 33 -16.82 13.94 2.59
CA SER A 33 -17.07 14.41 1.23
C SER A 33 -16.42 15.77 0.89
N ASP A 34 -16.07 16.58 1.90
CA ASP A 34 -15.44 17.88 1.69
C ASP A 34 -13.89 17.81 1.64
N GLU A 35 -13.29 16.68 2.09
CA GLU A 35 -11.85 16.50 2.15
C GLU A 35 -11.26 15.74 0.94
N TYR A 36 -12.10 14.99 0.20
CA TYR A 36 -11.65 14.16 -0.91
C TYR A 36 -12.49 14.37 -2.17
N SER A 37 -11.83 14.33 -3.32
CA SER A 37 -12.44 14.23 -4.64
C SER A 37 -12.14 12.85 -5.25
N PHE A 38 -12.92 12.48 -6.29
CA PHE A 38 -12.82 11.18 -6.93
C PHE A 38 -12.88 11.33 -8.43
N TYR A 39 -12.09 10.52 -9.14
CA TYR A 39 -12.24 10.31 -10.58
C TYR A 39 -12.06 8.83 -10.91
N GLU A 40 -12.46 8.39 -12.10
CA GLU A 40 -12.36 7.00 -12.51
C GLU A 40 -11.26 6.82 -13.58
N THR A 41 -10.54 5.69 -13.47
CA THR A 41 -9.65 5.18 -14.51
C THR A 41 -10.48 4.61 -15.67
N LYS A 42 -9.85 4.36 -16.83
CA LYS A 42 -10.51 3.69 -17.97
C LYS A 42 -10.99 2.28 -17.63
N SER A 43 -10.34 1.62 -16.67
CA SER A 43 -10.77 0.32 -16.14
C SER A 43 -11.91 0.41 -15.13
N GLY A 44 -12.40 1.62 -14.80
CA GLY A 44 -13.51 1.84 -13.85
C GLY A 44 -13.09 1.79 -12.38
N LEU A 45 -11.80 1.89 -12.08
CA LEU A 45 -11.31 2.01 -10.71
C LEU A 45 -11.42 3.45 -10.23
N SER A 46 -11.94 3.64 -9.02
CA SER A 46 -12.02 4.96 -8.40
C SER A 46 -10.67 5.37 -7.84
N VAL A 47 -10.24 6.57 -8.18
CA VAL A 47 -9.05 7.23 -7.64
C VAL A 47 -9.51 8.26 -6.62
N THR A 48 -9.04 8.11 -5.38
CA THR A 48 -9.31 9.05 -4.29
C THR A 48 -8.18 10.08 -4.22
N VAL A 49 -8.53 11.35 -4.24
CA VAL A 49 -7.61 12.49 -4.21
C VAL A 49 -7.94 13.38 -3.02
N SER A 50 -6.95 13.71 -2.20
CA SER A 50 -7.14 14.70 -1.13
C SER A 50 -7.30 16.11 -1.73
N ASN A 51 -8.30 16.84 -1.26
CA ASN A 51 -8.50 18.25 -1.67
C ASN A 51 -7.44 19.20 -1.05
N ASN A 52 -6.57 18.66 -0.21
CA ASN A 52 -5.48 19.37 0.47
C ASN A 52 -4.09 19.03 -0.12
N GLU A 53 -4.02 18.61 -1.40
CA GLU A 53 -2.72 18.39 -2.07
C GLU A 53 -1.86 19.66 -2.00
N LYS A 54 -0.58 19.49 -1.68
CA LYS A 54 0.41 20.58 -1.57
C LYS A 54 1.16 20.68 -2.89
N GLU A 55 1.23 21.89 -3.48
CA GLU A 55 1.85 22.13 -4.79
C GLU A 55 3.36 21.83 -4.83
N ASP A 56 4.04 21.89 -3.69
CA ASP A 56 5.48 21.69 -3.54
C ASP A 56 5.88 20.26 -3.24
N LEU A 57 4.91 19.33 -3.08
CA LEU A 57 5.18 17.92 -2.82
C LEU A 57 4.91 17.06 -4.07
N PRO A 58 5.74 16.02 -4.29
CA PRO A 58 5.48 15.02 -5.31
C PRO A 58 4.18 14.26 -5.00
N THR A 59 3.53 13.76 -6.05
CA THR A 59 2.29 12.98 -5.92
C THR A 59 2.55 11.51 -6.19
N VAL A 60 2.19 10.65 -5.25
CA VAL A 60 2.34 9.19 -5.34
C VAL A 60 0.97 8.52 -5.39
N ALA A 61 0.75 7.69 -6.41
CA ALA A 61 -0.44 6.87 -6.50
C ALA A 61 -0.22 5.54 -5.73
N VAL A 62 -1.06 5.27 -4.74
CA VAL A 62 -1.03 4.04 -3.94
C VAL A 62 -2.12 3.09 -4.42
N LEU A 63 -1.73 1.96 -5.00
CA LEU A 63 -2.61 0.92 -5.52
C LEU A 63 -2.67 -0.24 -4.51
N ALA A 64 -3.82 -0.44 -3.87
CA ALA A 64 -4.00 -1.46 -2.87
C ALA A 64 -4.59 -2.75 -3.47
N THR A 65 -3.97 -3.89 -3.19
CA THR A 65 -4.45 -5.21 -3.63
C THR A 65 -4.89 -6.13 -2.48
N GLY A 66 -4.70 -5.71 -1.22
CA GLY A 66 -5.03 -6.49 -0.04
C GLY A 66 -3.80 -6.99 0.72
N GLY A 67 -3.79 -8.27 1.07
CA GLY A 67 -2.71 -8.91 1.80
C GLY A 67 -2.70 -8.61 3.30
N THR A 68 -1.63 -9.03 3.98
CA THR A 68 -1.44 -8.87 5.43
C THR A 68 -1.32 -7.40 5.86
N ILE A 69 -0.75 -6.56 5.01
CA ILE A 69 -0.61 -5.11 5.28
C ILE A 69 -1.99 -4.46 5.49
N ALA A 70 -2.99 -4.92 4.72
CA ALA A 70 -4.40 -4.56 4.87
C ALA A 70 -5.15 -5.51 5.82
N GLY A 71 -4.44 -6.35 6.56
CA GLY A 71 -5.02 -7.33 7.47
C GLY A 71 -5.40 -6.75 8.82
N SER A 72 -6.52 -7.23 9.36
CA SER A 72 -7.00 -6.89 10.71
C SER A 72 -7.40 -8.15 11.46
N GLY A 73 -7.19 -8.17 12.75
CA GLY A 73 -7.46 -9.33 13.59
C GLY A 73 -7.42 -9.04 15.08
N THR A 74 -7.07 -10.06 15.87
CA THR A 74 -7.00 -9.92 17.32
C THR A 74 -5.85 -9.00 17.73
N ALA A 75 -6.15 -7.97 18.53
CA ALA A 75 -5.17 -7.01 19.00
C ALA A 75 -3.96 -7.69 19.68
N GLY A 76 -2.77 -7.27 19.28
CA GLY A 76 -1.50 -7.79 19.80
C GLY A 76 -1.06 -9.15 19.23
N LYS A 77 -1.83 -9.77 18.32
CA LYS A 77 -1.50 -11.07 17.72
C LYS A 77 -1.05 -10.90 16.27
N ALA A 78 0.00 -11.64 15.89
CA ALA A 78 0.54 -11.62 14.53
C ALA A 78 -0.07 -12.70 13.62
N THR A 79 -0.68 -13.75 14.18
CA THR A 79 -1.12 -14.92 13.41
C THR A 79 -2.64 -15.12 13.36
N ASN A 80 -3.41 -14.33 14.09
CA ASN A 80 -4.87 -14.42 14.11
C ASN A 80 -5.48 -13.17 13.48
N TYR A 81 -5.56 -13.16 12.15
CA TYR A 81 -6.08 -12.04 11.37
C TYR A 81 -6.73 -12.53 10.07
N THR A 82 -7.48 -11.64 9.42
CA THR A 82 -7.98 -11.81 8.04
C THR A 82 -7.28 -10.77 7.17
N ALA A 83 -6.72 -11.22 6.04
CA ALA A 83 -6.09 -10.33 5.06
C ALA A 83 -7.15 -9.46 4.36
N GLY A 84 -6.73 -8.32 3.81
CA GLY A 84 -7.58 -7.48 2.99
C GLY A 84 -8.82 -6.91 3.71
N GLN A 85 -8.68 -6.44 4.93
CA GLN A 85 -9.80 -5.86 5.71
C GLN A 85 -9.80 -4.33 5.70
N LEU A 86 -8.66 -3.70 5.43
CA LEU A 86 -8.49 -2.25 5.41
C LEU A 86 -8.49 -1.74 3.99
N ASP A 87 -9.16 -0.63 3.76
CA ASP A 87 -9.10 0.12 2.51
C ASP A 87 -7.81 0.95 2.39
N VAL A 88 -7.56 1.47 1.19
CA VAL A 88 -6.34 2.23 0.87
C VAL A 88 -6.21 3.52 1.70
N GLY A 89 -7.31 4.21 2.01
CA GLY A 89 -7.29 5.43 2.84
C GLY A 89 -6.80 5.11 4.25
N THR A 90 -7.39 4.10 4.89
CA THR A 90 -6.98 3.63 6.23
C THR A 90 -5.51 3.18 6.25
N LEU A 91 -5.01 2.55 5.18
CA LEU A 91 -3.60 2.16 5.08
C LEU A 91 -2.68 3.39 5.05
N VAL A 92 -2.99 4.38 4.23
CA VAL A 92 -2.20 5.61 4.13
C VAL A 92 -2.20 6.38 5.45
N ASP A 93 -3.35 6.48 6.11
CA ASP A 93 -3.48 7.14 7.42
C ASP A 93 -2.66 6.43 8.52
N SER A 94 -2.40 5.14 8.38
CA SER A 94 -1.55 4.39 9.31
C SER A 94 -0.07 4.75 9.22
N ALA A 95 0.38 5.30 8.09
CA ALA A 95 1.77 5.67 7.84
C ALA A 95 2.02 7.13 8.25
N ALA A 96 2.29 7.34 9.54
CA ALA A 96 2.50 8.68 10.10
C ALA A 96 3.58 9.47 9.35
N GLY A 97 3.30 10.75 9.02
CA GLY A 97 4.22 11.66 8.34
C GLY A 97 4.24 11.54 6.81
N VAL A 98 3.46 10.66 6.20
CA VAL A 98 3.39 10.51 4.74
C VAL A 98 2.96 11.82 4.08
N THR A 99 1.99 12.54 4.63
CA THR A 99 1.48 13.81 4.10
C THR A 99 2.48 14.99 4.18
N ASP A 100 3.62 14.78 4.85
CA ASP A 100 4.69 15.75 4.89
C ASP A 100 5.74 15.53 3.78
N ILE A 101 5.71 14.37 3.13
CA ILE A 101 6.68 13.98 2.10
C ILE A 101 6.07 13.79 0.71
N ALA A 102 4.77 13.51 0.62
CA ALA A 102 4.07 13.32 -0.66
C ALA A 102 2.58 13.63 -0.55
N ASN A 103 1.98 14.04 -1.66
CA ASN A 103 0.55 13.91 -1.88
C ASN A 103 0.24 12.46 -2.21
N VAL A 104 -0.87 11.92 -1.70
CA VAL A 104 -1.22 10.52 -1.94
C VAL A 104 -2.57 10.44 -2.64
N ARG A 105 -2.60 9.69 -3.77
CA ARG A 105 -3.84 9.29 -4.45
C ARG A 105 -4.06 7.81 -4.25
N GLY A 106 -5.19 7.44 -3.66
CA GLY A 106 -5.51 6.06 -3.31
C GLY A 106 -6.36 5.35 -4.36
N ILE A 107 -5.99 4.13 -4.73
CA ILE A 107 -6.75 3.28 -5.65
C ILE A 107 -6.88 1.86 -5.05
N GLN A 108 -8.12 1.39 -4.88
CA GLN A 108 -8.36 0.00 -4.50
C GLN A 108 -8.49 -0.85 -5.77
N VAL A 109 -7.49 -1.66 -6.08
CA VAL A 109 -7.49 -2.54 -7.26
C VAL A 109 -8.28 -3.82 -6.96
N CYS A 110 -7.93 -4.49 -5.86
CA CYS A 110 -8.66 -5.62 -5.31
C CYS A 110 -8.38 -5.69 -3.80
N ASN A 111 -8.97 -6.66 -3.09
CA ASN A 111 -8.75 -6.82 -1.65
C ASN A 111 -8.75 -8.29 -1.26
N VAL A 112 -7.67 -8.98 -1.61
CA VAL A 112 -7.53 -10.45 -1.49
C VAL A 112 -6.24 -10.83 -0.75
N GLY A 113 -6.14 -12.08 -0.33
CA GLY A 113 -4.85 -12.69 -0.01
C GLY A 113 -4.02 -12.83 -1.27
N SER A 114 -2.70 -12.79 -1.18
CA SER A 114 -1.87 -12.87 -2.39
C SER A 114 -1.88 -14.23 -3.07
N ASP A 115 -2.23 -15.27 -2.34
CA ASP A 115 -2.50 -16.62 -2.87
C ASP A 115 -3.78 -16.70 -3.73
N ASP A 116 -4.67 -15.71 -3.61
CA ASP A 116 -5.90 -15.56 -4.40
C ASP A 116 -5.76 -14.52 -5.55
N ILE A 117 -4.59 -13.96 -5.77
CA ILE A 117 -4.33 -13.06 -6.91
C ILE A 117 -4.52 -13.84 -8.23
N THR A 118 -5.23 -13.21 -9.15
CA THR A 118 -5.53 -13.78 -10.47
C THR A 118 -4.80 -13.03 -11.59
N ASP A 119 -4.74 -13.64 -12.78
CA ASP A 119 -4.23 -13.02 -14.00
C ASP A 119 -4.95 -11.70 -14.29
N GLU A 120 -6.27 -11.64 -14.08
CA GLU A 120 -7.08 -10.43 -14.24
C GLU A 120 -6.62 -9.31 -13.29
N ASN A 121 -6.28 -9.64 -12.03
CA ASN A 121 -5.75 -8.67 -11.08
C ASN A 121 -4.39 -8.12 -11.55
N TRP A 122 -3.49 -8.98 -12.03
CA TRP A 122 -2.21 -8.55 -12.55
C TRP A 122 -2.33 -7.67 -13.80
N ILE A 123 -3.17 -8.07 -14.76
CA ILE A 123 -3.43 -7.30 -15.99
C ILE A 123 -4.05 -5.95 -15.65
N THR A 124 -5.05 -5.93 -14.75
CA THR A 124 -5.69 -4.70 -14.29
C THR A 124 -4.68 -3.77 -13.62
N LEU A 125 -3.83 -4.30 -12.73
CA LEU A 125 -2.81 -3.55 -12.03
C LEU A 125 -1.80 -2.91 -13.00
N ALA A 126 -1.25 -3.69 -13.94
CA ALA A 126 -0.31 -3.20 -14.94
C ALA A 126 -0.93 -2.12 -15.84
N ASN A 127 -2.15 -2.34 -16.33
CA ASN A 127 -2.86 -1.38 -17.18
C ASN A 127 -3.22 -0.10 -16.44
N THR A 128 -3.61 -0.19 -15.17
CA THR A 128 -3.89 0.98 -14.33
C THR A 128 -2.63 1.83 -14.12
N ILE A 129 -1.49 1.20 -13.81
CA ILE A 129 -0.20 1.90 -13.71
C ILE A 129 0.16 2.57 -15.03
N ASN A 130 0.05 1.85 -16.16
CA ASN A 130 0.37 2.36 -17.50
C ASN A 130 -0.53 3.53 -17.91
N GLU A 131 -1.81 3.51 -17.52
CA GLU A 131 -2.74 4.62 -17.73
C GLU A 131 -2.36 5.84 -16.88
N LEU A 132 -2.22 5.65 -15.57
CA LEU A 132 -1.92 6.73 -14.65
C LEU A 132 -0.51 7.33 -14.85
N ALA A 133 0.41 6.55 -15.40
CA ALA A 133 1.74 7.05 -15.75
C ALA A 133 1.75 8.13 -16.83
N GLN A 134 0.65 8.26 -17.61
CA GLN A 134 0.47 9.34 -18.60
C GLN A 134 0.06 10.68 -17.94
N ASP A 135 -0.37 10.67 -16.69
CA ASP A 135 -0.68 11.89 -15.93
C ASP A 135 0.64 12.49 -15.42
N GLU A 136 0.97 13.69 -15.91
CA GLU A 136 2.19 14.41 -15.50
C GLU A 136 2.18 14.82 -14.02
N ASN A 137 1.01 14.85 -13.39
CA ASN A 137 0.88 15.18 -11.97
C ASN A 137 1.11 13.99 -11.04
N ILE A 138 1.37 12.79 -11.55
CA ILE A 138 1.75 11.62 -10.74
C ILE A 138 3.24 11.37 -10.93
N ASP A 139 4.01 11.39 -9.84
CA ASP A 139 5.46 11.24 -9.86
C ASP A 139 5.92 9.80 -9.65
N GLY A 140 5.13 8.98 -8.96
CA GLY A 140 5.48 7.60 -8.66
C GLY A 140 4.29 6.74 -8.21
N PHE A 141 4.55 5.46 -8.07
CA PHE A 141 3.55 4.44 -7.75
C PHE A 141 4.01 3.57 -6.57
N VAL A 142 3.09 3.29 -5.65
CA VAL A 142 3.28 2.28 -4.61
C VAL A 142 2.18 1.23 -4.73
N ILE A 143 2.55 -0.04 -4.67
CA ILE A 143 1.61 -1.16 -4.65
C ILE A 143 1.70 -1.85 -3.29
N THR A 144 0.60 -1.87 -2.53
CA THR A 144 0.53 -2.69 -1.33
C THR A 144 -0.02 -4.07 -1.68
N HIS A 145 0.70 -5.12 -1.27
CA HIS A 145 0.46 -6.49 -1.72
C HIS A 145 0.64 -7.50 -0.59
N GLY A 146 0.03 -8.65 -0.72
CA GLY A 146 0.31 -9.78 0.18
C GLY A 146 1.67 -10.40 -0.13
N THR A 147 2.34 -10.92 0.90
CA THR A 147 3.75 -11.30 0.82
C THR A 147 4.02 -12.66 0.17
N ASP A 148 3.01 -13.52 -0.01
CA ASP A 148 3.23 -14.89 -0.51
C ASP A 148 3.56 -14.94 -2.00
N THR A 149 3.04 -13.98 -2.79
CA THR A 149 3.29 -13.89 -4.24
C THR A 149 3.79 -12.48 -4.65
N LEU A 150 4.35 -11.73 -3.72
CA LEU A 150 4.87 -10.39 -3.99
C LEU A 150 6.01 -10.41 -5.00
N ASP A 151 6.88 -11.40 -4.91
CA ASP A 151 8.03 -11.60 -5.80
C ASP A 151 7.57 -11.91 -7.24
N GLU A 152 6.59 -12.78 -7.45
CA GLU A 152 6.01 -13.03 -8.76
C GLU A 152 5.34 -11.78 -9.34
N SER A 153 4.51 -11.10 -8.52
CA SER A 153 3.83 -9.88 -8.94
C SER A 153 4.82 -8.76 -9.28
N SER A 154 5.90 -8.62 -8.50
CA SER A 154 6.92 -7.61 -8.77
C SER A 154 7.66 -7.89 -10.08
N TYR A 155 7.94 -9.15 -10.38
CA TYR A 155 8.58 -9.52 -11.64
C TYR A 155 7.64 -9.33 -12.83
N PHE A 156 6.36 -9.71 -12.68
CA PHE A 156 5.35 -9.45 -13.71
C PHE A 156 5.26 -7.96 -14.05
N LEU A 157 5.14 -7.10 -13.05
CA LEU A 157 5.09 -5.65 -13.25
C LEU A 157 6.40 -5.11 -13.85
N ASN A 158 7.56 -5.64 -13.43
CA ASN A 158 8.86 -5.25 -13.96
C ASN A 158 8.99 -5.51 -15.48
N LEU A 159 8.22 -6.46 -16.02
CA LEU A 159 8.16 -6.78 -17.45
C LEU A 159 7.07 -5.98 -18.20
N THR A 160 5.98 -5.60 -17.54
CA THR A 160 4.74 -5.15 -18.23
C THR A 160 4.40 -3.68 -18.05
N VAL A 161 4.90 -3.00 -17.02
CA VAL A 161 4.68 -1.55 -16.87
C VAL A 161 5.55 -0.77 -17.86
N LYS A 162 5.01 0.32 -18.41
CA LYS A 162 5.64 1.12 -19.47
C LYS A 162 5.88 2.55 -18.99
N THR A 163 6.66 2.67 -17.91
CA THR A 163 7.00 3.97 -17.32
C THR A 163 8.40 3.94 -16.71
N ASP A 164 9.07 5.09 -16.75
CA ASP A 164 10.32 5.34 -16.00
C ASP A 164 10.06 5.96 -14.64
N LYS A 165 8.80 6.32 -14.32
CA LYS A 165 8.43 6.76 -12.98
C LYS A 165 8.67 5.64 -11.97
N PRO A 166 9.08 5.95 -10.72
CA PRO A 166 9.29 4.94 -9.70
C PRO A 166 8.03 4.07 -9.49
N VAL A 167 8.21 2.76 -9.49
CA VAL A 167 7.17 1.77 -9.16
C VAL A 167 7.70 0.92 -8.02
N VAL A 168 7.07 1.02 -6.86
CA VAL A 168 7.54 0.39 -5.62
C VAL A 168 6.46 -0.54 -5.06
N MET A 169 6.81 -1.79 -4.80
CA MET A 169 5.93 -2.72 -4.13
C MET A 169 6.32 -2.90 -2.67
N THR A 170 5.33 -3.15 -1.83
CA THR A 170 5.53 -3.45 -0.41
C THR A 170 4.40 -4.30 0.15
N GLY A 171 4.60 -4.77 1.36
CA GLY A 171 3.64 -5.57 2.12
C GLY A 171 3.94 -5.52 3.61
N ALA A 172 3.38 -6.46 4.36
CA ALA A 172 3.70 -6.64 5.77
C ALA A 172 3.63 -8.12 6.16
N MET A 173 4.48 -8.50 7.11
CA MET A 173 4.45 -9.84 7.73
C MET A 173 3.53 -9.89 8.94
N ARG A 174 3.18 -8.73 9.50
CA ARG A 174 2.28 -8.58 10.66
C ARG A 174 1.07 -7.73 10.29
N PRO A 175 -0.14 -8.14 10.69
CA PRO A 175 -1.34 -7.33 10.45
C PRO A 175 -1.29 -6.01 11.25
N SER A 176 -2.06 -5.03 10.83
CA SER A 176 -2.13 -3.70 11.48
C SER A 176 -2.41 -3.74 12.98
N THR A 177 -3.13 -4.76 13.43
CA THR A 177 -3.51 -4.98 14.85
C THR A 177 -2.44 -5.67 15.69
N ALA A 178 -1.33 -6.13 15.09
CA ALA A 178 -0.24 -6.78 15.82
C ALA A 178 0.59 -5.78 16.62
N THR A 179 1.19 -6.25 17.73
CA THR A 179 2.24 -5.49 18.42
C THR A 179 3.46 -5.36 17.49
N SER A 180 3.93 -4.14 17.28
CA SER A 180 5.01 -3.85 16.31
C SER A 180 4.66 -4.31 14.88
N ALA A 181 3.51 -3.90 14.36
CA ALA A 181 3.16 -4.05 12.95
C ALA A 181 4.24 -3.38 12.08
N ASP A 182 4.70 -4.09 11.05
CA ASP A 182 5.76 -3.60 10.14
C ASP A 182 5.19 -2.80 8.95
N GLY A 183 3.90 -2.96 8.65
CA GLY A 183 3.24 -2.32 7.51
C GLY A 183 3.37 -0.79 7.44
N PRO A 184 3.13 -0.03 8.53
CA PRO A 184 3.22 1.43 8.49
C PRO A 184 4.59 1.96 8.07
N MET A 185 5.70 1.36 8.58
CA MET A 185 7.06 1.76 8.20
C MET A 185 7.37 1.34 6.76
N ASN A 186 7.01 0.12 6.37
CA ASN A 186 7.20 -0.36 5.01
C ASN A 186 6.46 0.54 3.99
N LEU A 187 5.23 0.96 4.30
CA LEU A 187 4.46 1.88 3.46
C LEU A 187 5.08 3.27 3.39
N TYR A 188 5.48 3.84 4.54
CA TYR A 188 6.16 5.14 4.58
C TYR A 188 7.42 5.15 3.72
N GLN A 189 8.30 4.18 3.90
CA GLN A 189 9.55 4.04 3.14
C GLN A 189 9.27 3.87 1.64
N SER A 190 8.23 3.11 1.29
CA SER A 190 7.84 2.89 -0.12
C SER A 190 7.33 4.16 -0.78
N ILE A 191 6.53 4.96 -0.07
CA ILE A 191 6.05 6.25 -0.59
C ILE A 191 7.21 7.23 -0.70
N ALA A 192 8.10 7.28 0.28
CA ALA A 192 9.30 8.10 0.23
C ALA A 192 10.21 7.75 -0.96
N LEU A 193 10.37 6.45 -1.25
CA LEU A 193 11.13 6.00 -2.43
C LEU A 193 10.43 6.36 -3.73
N ALA A 194 9.11 6.15 -3.82
CA ALA A 194 8.33 6.46 -5.02
C ALA A 194 8.28 7.97 -5.32
N ALA A 195 8.42 8.80 -4.30
CA ALA A 195 8.51 10.26 -4.40
C ALA A 195 9.93 10.78 -4.76
N ASN A 196 10.94 9.89 -4.84
CA ASN A 196 12.33 10.29 -4.96
C ASN A 196 12.85 10.20 -6.41
N GLU A 197 13.41 11.28 -6.92
CA GLU A 197 13.98 11.34 -8.28
C GLU A 197 15.07 10.31 -8.55
N GLN A 198 15.84 9.88 -7.53
CA GLN A 198 16.88 8.86 -7.69
C GLN A 198 16.32 7.47 -8.00
N ALA A 199 15.02 7.26 -7.78
CA ALA A 199 14.33 6.01 -8.03
C ALA A 199 13.81 5.86 -9.48
N LYS A 200 13.85 6.94 -10.27
CA LYS A 200 13.41 6.93 -11.67
C LYS A 200 14.30 6.03 -12.53
N GLY A 201 13.67 5.27 -13.43
CA GLY A 201 14.35 4.40 -14.40
C GLY A 201 15.03 3.18 -13.79
N LYS A 202 14.68 2.79 -12.55
CA LYS A 202 15.30 1.64 -11.86
C LYS A 202 14.49 0.33 -11.95
N GLY A 203 13.44 0.33 -12.78
CA GLY A 203 12.50 -0.79 -12.85
C GLY A 203 11.53 -0.81 -11.67
N VAL A 204 10.85 -1.94 -11.50
CA VAL A 204 10.02 -2.16 -10.31
C VAL A 204 10.92 -2.54 -9.14
N MET A 205 10.72 -1.87 -8.02
CA MET A 205 11.46 -2.09 -6.78
C MET A 205 10.53 -2.65 -5.70
N VAL A 206 11.10 -3.38 -4.77
CA VAL A 206 10.42 -3.83 -3.55
C VAL A 206 11.11 -3.19 -2.35
N VAL A 207 10.32 -2.55 -1.47
CA VAL A 207 10.81 -2.06 -0.18
C VAL A 207 10.23 -2.92 0.93
N PHE A 208 11.12 -3.51 1.72
CA PHE A 208 10.72 -4.36 2.84
C PHE A 208 11.79 -4.33 3.94
N SER A 209 11.40 -4.10 5.20
CA SER A 209 12.33 -4.00 6.34
C SER A 209 13.56 -3.13 6.03
N ASP A 210 13.30 -1.92 5.49
CA ASP A 210 14.29 -0.92 5.08
C ASP A 210 15.18 -1.32 3.88
N GLY A 211 15.13 -2.56 3.40
CA GLY A 211 15.84 -2.99 2.19
C GLY A 211 15.14 -2.53 0.91
N ILE A 212 15.92 -2.15 -0.12
CA ILE A 212 15.45 -1.90 -1.48
C ILE A 212 15.93 -3.05 -2.36
N TYR A 213 15.01 -3.76 -2.99
CA TYR A 213 15.29 -4.91 -3.86
C TYR A 213 14.74 -4.68 -5.26
N GLY A 214 15.42 -5.23 -6.28
CA GLY A 214 14.89 -5.25 -7.65
C GLY A 214 13.75 -6.26 -7.80
N GLY A 215 12.64 -5.87 -8.42
CA GLY A 215 11.48 -6.73 -8.62
C GLY A 215 11.75 -8.00 -9.45
N ARG A 216 12.88 -8.05 -10.17
CA ARG A 216 13.33 -9.24 -10.87
C ARG A 216 13.96 -10.29 -9.97
N ASP A 217 14.70 -9.85 -8.94
CA ASP A 217 15.66 -10.72 -8.22
C ASP A 217 15.26 -10.96 -6.75
N VAL A 218 14.25 -10.23 -6.27
CA VAL A 218 13.71 -10.38 -4.92
C VAL A 218 13.02 -11.72 -4.75
N GLN A 219 13.18 -12.32 -3.56
CA GLN A 219 12.52 -13.57 -3.19
C GLN A 219 12.09 -13.53 -1.72
N LYS A 220 10.95 -14.14 -1.42
CA LYS A 220 10.53 -14.37 -0.04
C LYS A 220 11.33 -15.51 0.56
N ILE A 221 12.15 -15.21 1.58
CA ILE A 221 13.06 -16.17 2.23
C ILE A 221 12.57 -16.63 3.62
N SER A 222 11.56 -15.97 4.17
CA SER A 222 10.97 -16.33 5.47
C SER A 222 9.46 -16.21 5.44
N THR A 223 8.79 -17.11 6.15
CA THR A 223 7.33 -17.13 6.32
C THR A 223 6.86 -16.42 7.60
N CYS A 224 7.77 -16.00 8.48
CA CYS A 224 7.39 -15.47 9.80
C CYS A 224 8.19 -14.27 10.30
N GLN A 225 9.40 -14.03 9.77
CA GLN A 225 10.20 -12.88 10.15
C GLN A 225 9.75 -11.63 9.42
N THR A 226 9.94 -10.44 10.01
CA THR A 226 9.64 -9.19 9.32
C THR A 226 10.68 -8.89 8.24
N ASP A 227 11.91 -9.32 8.41
CA ASP A 227 12.94 -9.33 7.37
C ASP A 227 12.79 -10.60 6.51
N ALA A 228 11.76 -10.57 5.65
CA ALA A 228 11.29 -11.76 4.95
C ALA A 228 11.73 -11.85 3.48
N PHE A 229 12.35 -10.81 2.94
CA PHE A 229 12.76 -10.74 1.54
C PHE A 229 14.27 -10.51 1.38
N ASP A 230 14.83 -11.10 0.35
CA ASP A 230 16.25 -10.96 0.00
C ASP A 230 16.44 -11.18 -1.52
N SER A 231 17.58 -10.73 -2.05
CA SER A 231 18.07 -11.00 -3.41
C SER A 231 19.40 -11.74 -3.32
N LYS A 232 19.34 -13.04 -3.04
CA LYS A 232 20.45 -13.90 -2.62
C LYS A 232 21.72 -13.79 -3.47
N ASP A 233 21.56 -13.87 -4.80
CA ASP A 233 22.70 -13.98 -5.72
C ASP A 233 23.24 -12.61 -6.15
N PHE A 234 22.37 -11.58 -6.17
CA PHE A 234 22.68 -10.27 -6.73
C PHE A 234 22.74 -9.17 -5.68
N GLY A 235 22.24 -9.43 -4.48
CA GLY A 235 22.13 -8.46 -3.38
C GLY A 235 21.01 -7.45 -3.60
N GLY A 236 20.70 -6.69 -2.56
CA GLY A 236 19.74 -5.58 -2.63
C GLY A 236 20.26 -4.44 -3.48
N MET A 237 19.34 -3.60 -3.97
CA MET A 237 19.70 -2.36 -4.67
C MET A 237 20.20 -1.29 -3.70
N GLY A 238 19.77 -1.32 -2.45
CA GLY A 238 20.11 -0.32 -1.44
C GLY A 238 19.29 -0.45 -0.18
N TYR A 239 19.26 0.65 0.59
CA TYR A 239 18.53 0.75 1.85
C TYR A 239 17.81 2.08 1.98
N MET A 240 16.70 2.08 2.71
CA MET A 240 16.01 3.26 3.17
C MET A 240 16.46 3.61 4.58
N VAL A 241 16.73 4.87 4.85
CA VAL A 241 16.98 5.39 6.20
C VAL A 241 16.17 6.67 6.37
N ASP A 242 15.19 6.67 7.27
CA ASP A 242 14.34 7.83 7.57
C ASP A 242 13.74 8.49 6.30
N GLY A 243 13.24 7.69 5.36
CA GLY A 243 12.67 8.18 4.10
C GLY A 243 13.68 8.55 3.02
N VAL A 244 14.98 8.36 3.24
CA VAL A 244 16.04 8.66 2.28
C VAL A 244 16.59 7.37 1.68
N PRO A 245 16.59 7.19 0.33
CA PRO A 245 17.18 6.02 -0.31
C PRO A 245 18.70 6.14 -0.43
N TYR A 246 19.40 5.06 -0.18
CA TYR A 246 20.84 4.89 -0.40
C TYR A 246 21.07 3.73 -1.35
N PHE A 247 21.25 4.00 -2.62
CA PHE A 247 21.50 3.00 -3.65
C PHE A 247 22.96 2.61 -3.73
N TYR A 248 23.23 1.30 -3.85
CA TYR A 248 24.56 0.71 -4.05
C TYR A 248 24.66 -0.09 -5.34
N ASN A 249 23.51 -0.62 -5.84
CA ASN A 249 23.40 -1.40 -7.06
C ASN A 249 22.28 -0.84 -7.94
N ASP A 250 22.28 -1.27 -9.21
CA ASP A 250 21.24 -0.94 -10.17
C ASP A 250 20.86 -2.16 -11.00
N SER A 251 19.64 -2.15 -11.59
CA SER A 251 19.23 -3.20 -12.50
C SER A 251 19.97 -3.02 -13.84
N VAL A 252 20.63 -4.08 -14.29
CA VAL A 252 21.34 -4.10 -15.58
C VAL A 252 20.60 -4.90 -16.66
N LYS A 253 19.42 -5.43 -16.34
CA LYS A 253 18.57 -6.18 -17.26
C LYS A 253 17.42 -5.30 -17.74
N CYS A 254 17.01 -5.50 -19.00
CA CYS A 254 15.84 -4.80 -19.55
C CYS A 254 14.62 -4.96 -18.63
N HIS A 255 13.96 -3.85 -18.38
CA HIS A 255 12.76 -3.78 -17.56
C HIS A 255 11.84 -2.68 -18.07
N THR A 256 10.63 -2.64 -17.58
CA THR A 256 9.63 -1.58 -17.79
C THR A 256 9.54 -1.12 -19.26
N THR A 257 9.98 0.07 -19.59
CA THR A 257 9.93 0.65 -20.96
C THR A 257 10.79 -0.08 -21.98
N GLU A 258 11.80 -0.85 -21.55
CA GLU A 258 12.73 -1.56 -22.43
C GLU A 258 12.26 -2.97 -22.81
N THR A 259 11.18 -3.48 -22.22
CA THR A 259 10.66 -4.83 -22.51
C THR A 259 9.67 -4.81 -23.67
N GLU A 260 9.54 -5.96 -24.36
CA GLU A 260 8.58 -6.18 -25.44
C GLU A 260 7.17 -6.58 -24.95
N PHE A 261 6.99 -6.90 -23.68
CA PHE A 261 5.72 -7.42 -23.17
C PHE A 261 4.67 -6.32 -23.02
N ASP A 262 3.52 -6.51 -23.68
CA ASP A 262 2.36 -5.62 -23.63
C ASP A 262 1.12 -6.43 -23.25
N VAL A 263 0.49 -6.04 -22.16
CA VAL A 263 -0.73 -6.69 -21.63
C VAL A 263 -1.99 -5.85 -21.83
N SER A 264 -1.90 -4.73 -22.55
CA SER A 264 -3.00 -3.76 -22.71
C SER A 264 -4.24 -4.35 -23.38
N SER A 265 -4.09 -5.37 -24.23
CA SER A 265 -5.16 -6.05 -24.96
C SER A 265 -5.54 -7.41 -24.37
N LEU A 266 -4.84 -7.88 -23.34
CA LEU A 266 -5.06 -9.19 -22.76
C LEU A 266 -6.23 -9.17 -21.75
N LYS A 267 -6.94 -10.30 -21.69
CA LYS A 267 -7.94 -10.59 -20.63
C LYS A 267 -7.48 -11.70 -19.70
N GLU A 268 -6.57 -12.53 -20.17
CA GLU A 268 -5.94 -13.62 -19.43
C GLU A 268 -4.50 -13.76 -19.92
N LEU A 269 -3.63 -14.32 -19.12
CA LEU A 269 -2.25 -14.60 -19.49
C LEU A 269 -2.19 -15.90 -20.31
N PRO A 270 -1.25 -16.02 -21.26
CA PRO A 270 -1.13 -17.18 -22.15
C PRO A 270 -0.63 -18.45 -21.44
#